data_e585f8d7e881793765515f7e49864a79
#
_entry.id   e585f8d7e881793765515f7e49864a79
#
_cell.length_a   1.000
_cell.length_b   1.000
_cell.length_c   1.000
_cell.angle_alpha   90.00
_cell.angle_beta   90.00
_cell.angle_gamma   90.00
#
_symmetry.space_group_name_H-M   'P 1'
#
loop_
_entity.id
_entity.type
_entity.pdbx_description
1 polymer ?
#
loop_
_entity_poly.entity_id
_entity_poly.type
_entity_poly.pdbx_seq_one_letter_code
_entity_poly.pdbx_strand_id
1 'polypeptide(L)'
;MIKNDTDLKNSTVSLKCSEDFKTAHQAEKAPSLKDLGLSRFEYEEIKKRLKRDPNTLELFLFSAMWSEHCGYKHSKKYLSLLPKKNSCFSSENAGGIKLGRHIIFFKTESHNHPSAVEPYQGAATGIGGILRDILAMNARPIALLNSLKFGALEVSENCTKEAARRNKYLLNGVVDGISDYGNSTGVPNIGGEVGFNDCFNLSPLVNVLAAGICKKSKVKTSRVKEDSYIVLLGTRTGRDGLFGAAFASKELENNFEDRLSVQIGDPYVKKNIIEATLEIL
;
A
#
# COMPACT_ATOMS: atom_id res chain seq x y z
N MET A 1 -3.82 36.76 2.73
CA MET A 1 -3.61 37.60 1.52
C MET A 1 -3.54 36.65 0.33
N ILE A 2 -4.61 36.56 -0.41
CA ILE A 2 -4.72 35.71 -1.61
C ILE A 2 -4.02 36.47 -2.74
N LYS A 3 -2.94 35.91 -3.27
CA LYS A 3 -2.23 36.49 -4.42
C LYS A 3 -3.08 36.28 -5.69
N ASN A 4 -3.11 37.32 -6.52
CA ASN A 4 -3.94 37.46 -7.70
C ASN A 4 -3.67 36.35 -8.74
N ASP A 5 -4.70 35.97 -9.52
CA ASP A 5 -4.77 34.97 -10.60
C ASP A 5 -3.72 35.08 -11.73
N THR A 6 -2.90 36.13 -11.75
CA THR A 6 -1.86 36.34 -12.77
C THR A 6 -0.56 35.57 -12.51
N ASP A 7 -0.31 35.12 -11.28
CA ASP A 7 0.94 34.41 -10.94
C ASP A 7 0.88 32.88 -11.19
N LEU A 8 -0.30 32.35 -11.47
CA LEU A 8 -0.49 30.91 -11.71
C LEU A 8 -0.22 30.46 -13.18
N LYS A 9 -0.16 31.42 -14.11
CA LYS A 9 0.00 31.09 -15.53
C LYS A 9 1.43 30.84 -16.00
N ASN A 10 2.45 31.11 -15.18
CA ASN A 10 3.86 31.01 -15.58
C ASN A 10 4.70 29.96 -14.85
N SER A 11 4.11 29.06 -14.08
CA SER A 11 4.83 27.95 -13.48
C SER A 11 4.56 26.64 -14.21
N THR A 12 4.75 26.61 -15.51
CA THR A 12 4.97 25.35 -16.22
C THR A 12 6.33 24.82 -15.82
N VAL A 13 6.39 24.00 -14.77
CA VAL A 13 7.56 23.15 -14.51
C VAL A 13 7.58 22.12 -15.63
N SER A 14 8.32 22.42 -16.67
CA SER A 14 8.74 21.42 -17.65
C SER A 14 9.50 20.35 -16.85
N LEU A 15 8.87 19.18 -16.62
CA LEU A 15 9.57 17.97 -16.23
C LEU A 15 10.50 17.61 -17.39
N LYS A 16 11.68 18.21 -17.44
CA LYS A 16 12.81 17.63 -18.16
C LYS A 16 13.04 16.28 -17.49
N CYS A 17 12.73 15.22 -18.21
CA CYS A 17 13.17 13.88 -17.87
C CYS A 17 14.69 14.00 -17.71
N SER A 18 15.18 13.99 -16.46
CA SER A 18 16.58 14.28 -16.17
C SER A 18 17.44 13.22 -16.84
N GLU A 19 18.54 13.64 -17.41
CA GLU A 19 19.58 12.76 -17.98
C GLU A 19 20.06 11.70 -16.96
N ASP A 20 19.83 11.94 -15.67
CA ASP A 20 20.11 11.02 -14.57
C ASP A 20 19.36 9.69 -14.66
N PHE A 21 18.20 9.63 -15.33
CA PHE A 21 17.49 8.38 -15.57
C PHE A 21 18.17 7.52 -16.66
N LYS A 22 18.95 8.14 -17.55
CA LYS A 22 19.68 7.44 -18.62
C LYS A 22 20.98 6.82 -18.10
N THR A 23 21.63 7.43 -17.12
CA THR A 23 22.92 6.95 -16.59
C THR A 23 22.80 5.81 -15.60
N ALA A 24 21.67 5.67 -14.88
CA ALA A 24 21.44 4.56 -13.96
C ALA A 24 21.11 3.23 -14.65
N HIS A 25 20.76 3.22 -15.94
CA HIS A 25 20.35 2.01 -16.66
C HIS A 25 21.32 1.50 -17.72
N GLN A 26 22.53 2.04 -17.83
CA GLN A 26 23.47 1.64 -18.89
C GLN A 26 24.36 0.41 -18.56
N ALA A 27 24.22 -0.21 -17.39
CA ALA A 27 25.10 -1.32 -16.98
C ALA A 27 24.42 -2.61 -16.51
N GLU A 28 23.11 -2.69 -16.42
CA GLU A 28 22.45 -3.92 -15.99
C GLU A 28 21.81 -4.66 -17.17
N LYS A 29 22.11 -5.97 -17.23
CA LYS A 29 21.48 -6.93 -18.14
C LYS A 29 19.97 -6.80 -18.04
N ALA A 30 19.26 -6.68 -19.16
CA ALA A 30 17.80 -6.59 -19.16
C ALA A 30 17.19 -7.68 -18.28
N PRO A 31 16.29 -7.34 -17.34
CA PRO A 31 15.74 -8.30 -16.38
C PRO A 31 15.05 -9.45 -17.12
N SER A 32 15.22 -10.66 -16.62
CA SER A 32 14.52 -11.81 -17.18
C SER A 32 13.03 -11.74 -16.86
N LEU A 33 12.19 -12.43 -17.64
CA LEU A 33 10.75 -12.51 -17.34
C LEU A 33 10.50 -13.10 -15.95
N LYS A 34 11.36 -14.01 -15.48
CA LYS A 34 11.30 -14.60 -14.14
C LYS A 34 11.53 -13.54 -13.07
N ASP A 35 12.53 -12.68 -13.23
CA ASP A 35 12.82 -11.59 -12.29
C ASP A 35 11.67 -10.59 -12.21
N LEU A 36 10.95 -10.41 -13.32
CA LEU A 36 9.77 -9.56 -13.41
C LEU A 36 8.47 -10.24 -12.93
N GLY A 37 8.51 -11.53 -12.55
CA GLY A 37 7.31 -12.28 -12.18
C GLY A 37 6.31 -12.43 -13.33
N LEU A 38 6.75 -12.30 -14.58
CA LEU A 38 5.94 -12.46 -15.77
C LEU A 38 6.15 -13.86 -16.37
N SER A 39 5.07 -14.55 -16.67
CA SER A 39 5.11 -15.79 -17.43
C SER A 39 5.30 -15.50 -18.93
N ARG A 40 5.76 -16.52 -19.68
CA ARG A 40 5.88 -16.41 -21.14
C ARG A 40 4.53 -16.13 -21.81
N PHE A 41 3.46 -16.71 -21.30
CA PHE A 41 2.10 -16.45 -21.79
C PHE A 41 1.71 -14.97 -21.62
N GLU A 42 1.99 -14.36 -20.48
CA GLU A 42 1.73 -12.95 -20.22
C GLU A 42 2.57 -12.06 -21.13
N TYR A 43 3.82 -12.40 -21.36
CA TYR A 43 4.69 -11.66 -22.29
C TYR A 43 4.11 -11.65 -23.72
N GLU A 44 3.65 -12.80 -24.23
CA GLU A 44 3.03 -12.85 -25.56
C GLU A 44 1.69 -12.06 -25.62
N GLU A 45 0.91 -12.06 -24.54
CA GLU A 45 -0.29 -11.24 -24.43
C GLU A 45 0.03 -9.73 -24.44
N ILE A 46 1.13 -9.32 -23.77
CA ILE A 46 1.63 -7.93 -23.78
C ILE A 46 2.00 -7.54 -25.22
N LYS A 47 2.77 -8.36 -25.93
CA LYS A 47 3.13 -8.11 -27.34
C LYS A 47 1.90 -7.96 -28.22
N LYS A 48 0.91 -8.83 -28.07
CA LYS A 48 -0.34 -8.78 -28.80
C LYS A 48 -1.10 -7.48 -28.59
N ARG A 49 -1.16 -6.98 -27.35
CA ARG A 49 -1.82 -5.72 -27.00
C ARG A 49 -1.09 -4.50 -27.53
N LEU A 50 0.23 -4.47 -27.39
CA LEU A 50 1.07 -3.38 -27.87
C LEU A 50 1.28 -3.42 -29.39
N LYS A 51 1.03 -4.56 -30.05
CA LYS A 51 1.33 -4.85 -31.47
C LYS A 51 2.82 -4.67 -31.83
N ARG A 52 3.67 -4.81 -30.83
CA ARG A 52 5.15 -4.75 -30.93
C ARG A 52 5.76 -5.35 -29.67
N ASP A 53 7.08 -5.53 -29.66
CA ASP A 53 7.80 -5.90 -28.43
C ASP A 53 7.76 -4.76 -27.40
N PRO A 54 7.53 -5.06 -26.12
CA PRO A 54 7.57 -4.08 -25.05
C PRO A 54 9.03 -3.62 -24.81
N ASN A 55 9.21 -2.35 -24.47
CA ASN A 55 10.47 -1.87 -23.95
C ASN A 55 10.65 -2.23 -22.46
N THR A 56 11.84 -1.99 -21.91
CA THR A 56 12.16 -2.34 -20.51
C THR A 56 11.23 -1.66 -19.51
N LEU A 57 10.93 -0.38 -19.70
CA LEU A 57 10.00 0.35 -18.81
C LEU A 57 8.59 -0.24 -18.84
N GLU A 58 8.10 -0.57 -20.03
CA GLU A 58 6.78 -1.20 -20.18
C GLU A 58 6.74 -2.58 -19.51
N LEU A 59 7.81 -3.35 -19.59
CA LEU A 59 7.90 -4.62 -18.87
C LEU A 59 7.81 -4.44 -17.35
N PHE A 60 8.48 -3.44 -16.78
CA PHE A 60 8.35 -3.12 -15.35
C PHE A 60 6.92 -2.67 -15.00
N LEU A 61 6.29 -1.86 -15.83
CA LEU A 61 4.89 -1.43 -15.62
C LEU A 61 3.93 -2.62 -15.66
N PHE A 62 4.06 -3.51 -16.64
CA PHE A 62 3.24 -4.73 -16.70
C PHE A 62 3.51 -5.67 -15.52
N SER A 63 4.78 -5.85 -15.14
CA SER A 63 5.17 -6.63 -13.96
C SER A 63 4.46 -6.14 -12.70
N ALA A 64 4.48 -4.83 -12.46
CA ALA A 64 3.81 -4.23 -11.30
C ALA A 64 2.28 -4.34 -11.38
N MET A 65 1.68 -3.92 -12.50
CA MET A 65 0.23 -3.85 -12.67
C MET A 65 -0.45 -5.23 -12.77
N TRP A 66 0.24 -6.24 -13.27
CA TRP A 66 -0.25 -7.60 -13.40
C TRP A 66 0.20 -8.52 -12.25
N SER A 67 0.87 -7.97 -11.25
CA SER A 67 1.24 -8.73 -10.04
C SER A 67 0.01 -9.16 -9.24
N GLU A 68 0.19 -10.09 -8.31
CA GLU A 68 -0.85 -10.44 -7.33
C GLU A 68 -1.28 -9.22 -6.51
N HIS A 69 -0.33 -8.34 -6.17
CA HIS A 69 -0.56 -7.15 -5.36
C HIS A 69 -1.52 -6.16 -6.03
N CYS A 70 -1.30 -5.83 -7.31
CA CYS A 70 -2.12 -4.85 -8.02
C CYS A 70 -3.28 -5.48 -8.83
N GLY A 71 -3.03 -6.61 -9.47
CA GLY A 71 -3.95 -7.24 -10.43
C GLY A 71 -4.77 -8.37 -9.85
N TYR A 72 -4.49 -8.82 -8.63
CA TYR A 72 -5.11 -10.01 -8.03
C TYR A 72 -5.00 -11.24 -8.95
N LYS A 73 -3.82 -11.42 -9.52
CA LYS A 73 -3.50 -12.39 -10.59
C LYS A 73 -4.02 -13.81 -10.31
N HIS A 74 -3.87 -14.27 -9.07
CA HIS A 74 -4.26 -15.60 -8.61
C HIS A 74 -5.53 -15.60 -7.76
N SER A 75 -5.73 -14.58 -6.93
CA SER A 75 -6.83 -14.52 -5.95
C SER A 75 -8.16 -14.03 -6.52
N LYS A 76 -8.16 -13.34 -7.66
CA LYS A 76 -9.39 -12.76 -8.25
C LYS A 76 -10.55 -13.75 -8.41
N LYS A 77 -10.25 -15.01 -8.79
CA LYS A 77 -11.26 -16.08 -8.92
C LYS A 77 -11.91 -16.43 -7.59
N TYR A 78 -11.15 -16.40 -6.49
CA TYR A 78 -11.65 -16.68 -5.15
C TYR A 78 -12.42 -15.49 -4.58
N LEU A 79 -11.95 -14.26 -4.82
CA LEU A 79 -12.66 -13.04 -4.42
C LEU A 79 -14.05 -12.97 -5.06
N SER A 80 -14.23 -13.53 -6.25
CA SER A 80 -15.54 -13.57 -6.91
C SER A 80 -16.59 -14.42 -6.18
N LEU A 81 -16.14 -15.35 -5.30
CA LEU A 81 -17.00 -16.22 -4.49
C LEU A 81 -17.53 -15.55 -3.23
N LEU A 82 -16.95 -14.40 -2.83
CA LEU A 82 -17.38 -13.69 -1.64
C LEU A 82 -18.81 -13.14 -1.81
N PRO A 83 -19.62 -13.16 -0.73
CA PRO A 83 -20.97 -12.63 -0.76
C PRO A 83 -20.99 -11.14 -1.14
N LYS A 84 -21.82 -10.79 -2.13
CA LYS A 84 -21.97 -9.39 -2.58
C LYS A 84 -23.25 -8.72 -2.04
N LYS A 85 -24.06 -9.45 -1.27
CA LYS A 85 -25.29 -8.94 -0.69
C LYS A 85 -24.99 -7.80 0.27
N ASN A 86 -25.67 -6.67 0.09
CA ASN A 86 -25.50 -5.43 0.87
C ASN A 86 -24.16 -4.69 0.67
N SER A 87 -23.23 -5.23 -0.11
CA SER A 87 -21.99 -4.50 -0.43
C SER A 87 -22.22 -3.48 -1.53
N CYS A 88 -21.50 -2.37 -1.47
CA CYS A 88 -21.43 -1.36 -2.53
C CYS A 88 -19.98 -0.93 -2.71
N PHE A 89 -19.67 -0.43 -3.91
CA PHE A 89 -18.33 0.05 -4.25
C PHE A 89 -17.22 -1.02 -4.24
N SER A 90 -17.55 -2.29 -4.46
CA SER A 90 -16.57 -3.41 -4.43
C SER A 90 -15.49 -3.34 -5.51
N SER A 91 -15.62 -2.46 -6.50
CA SER A 91 -14.63 -2.21 -7.55
C SER A 91 -13.83 -0.92 -7.34
N GLU A 92 -14.04 -0.23 -6.24
CA GLU A 92 -13.35 1.00 -5.88
C GLU A 92 -12.23 0.73 -4.86
N ASN A 93 -11.55 1.77 -4.38
CA ASN A 93 -10.44 1.65 -3.44
C ASN A 93 -10.83 1.02 -2.10
N ALA A 94 -12.06 1.20 -1.66
CA ALA A 94 -12.61 0.58 -0.46
C ALA A 94 -14.04 0.07 -0.70
N GLY A 95 -14.36 -1.08 -0.12
CA GLY A 95 -15.72 -1.61 -0.09
C GLY A 95 -16.59 -0.87 0.90
N GLY A 96 -17.89 -0.79 0.66
CA GLY A 96 -18.82 -0.07 1.53
C GLY A 96 -20.09 -0.83 1.86
N ILE A 97 -20.67 -0.49 3.01
CA ILE A 97 -21.98 -0.96 3.47
C ILE A 97 -22.87 0.25 3.73
N LYS A 98 -24.09 0.21 3.21
CA LYS A 98 -25.08 1.27 3.42
C LYS A 98 -25.64 1.26 4.83
N LEU A 99 -25.62 2.43 5.49
CA LEU A 99 -26.18 2.64 6.83
C LEU A 99 -27.03 3.92 6.82
N GLY A 100 -28.30 3.79 6.51
CA GLY A 100 -29.21 4.92 6.38
C GLY A 100 -28.73 5.94 5.32
N ARG A 101 -28.45 7.16 5.76
CA ARG A 101 -27.92 8.24 4.90
C ARG A 101 -26.40 8.22 4.73
N HIS A 102 -25.72 7.30 5.39
CA HIS A 102 -24.28 7.15 5.37
C HIS A 102 -23.84 5.84 4.68
N ILE A 103 -22.57 5.78 4.34
CA ILE A 103 -21.88 4.57 3.93
C ILE A 103 -20.70 4.40 4.87
N ILE A 104 -20.54 3.20 5.40
CA ILE A 104 -19.35 2.79 6.13
C ILE A 104 -18.45 2.09 5.13
N PHE A 105 -17.27 2.62 4.92
CA PHE A 105 -16.23 2.05 4.07
C PHE A 105 -15.24 1.24 4.90
N PHE A 106 -14.74 0.17 4.31
CA PHE A 106 -13.74 -0.71 4.92
C PHE A 106 -12.64 -1.01 3.91
N LYS A 107 -11.43 -1.00 4.39
CA LYS A 107 -10.26 -1.50 3.64
C LYS A 107 -9.40 -2.32 4.57
N THR A 108 -9.00 -3.50 4.07
CA THR A 108 -8.05 -4.39 4.76
C THR A 108 -6.85 -4.60 3.85
N GLU A 109 -5.67 -4.62 4.44
CA GLU A 109 -4.41 -4.89 3.75
C GLU A 109 -3.49 -5.74 4.62
N SER A 110 -2.72 -6.62 3.99
CA SER A 110 -1.65 -7.38 4.64
C SER A 110 -0.31 -6.72 4.35
N HIS A 111 0.46 -6.42 5.39
CA HIS A 111 1.76 -5.76 5.28
C HIS A 111 2.87 -6.61 5.91
N ASN A 112 2.89 -7.90 5.54
CA ASN A 112 3.72 -8.94 6.16
C ASN A 112 5.21 -8.78 5.84
N HIS A 113 5.59 -8.77 4.55
CA HIS A 113 6.98 -8.66 4.10
C HIS A 113 7.67 -7.39 4.62
N PRO A 114 7.09 -6.19 4.45
CA PRO A 114 7.69 -4.98 5.02
C PRO A 114 7.88 -5.07 6.53
N SER A 115 6.90 -5.64 7.25
CA SER A 115 6.97 -5.78 8.71
C SER A 115 7.98 -6.84 9.17
N ALA A 116 8.25 -7.87 8.36
CA ALA A 116 9.29 -8.86 8.66
C ALA A 116 10.69 -8.25 8.60
N VAL A 117 10.90 -7.29 7.72
CA VAL A 117 12.20 -6.62 7.50
C VAL A 117 12.38 -5.42 8.44
N GLU A 118 11.43 -4.50 8.42
CA GLU A 118 11.42 -3.27 9.23
C GLU A 118 10.05 -3.12 9.92
N PRO A 119 9.84 -3.73 11.10
CA PRO A 119 8.51 -3.92 11.68
C PRO A 119 7.77 -2.63 11.97
N TYR A 120 8.47 -1.60 12.47
CA TYR A 120 7.85 -0.31 12.75
C TYR A 120 7.34 0.36 11.47
N GLN A 121 8.22 0.59 10.50
CA GLN A 121 7.84 1.26 9.25
C GLN A 121 6.91 0.38 8.40
N GLY A 122 7.12 -0.92 8.37
CA GLY A 122 6.26 -1.86 7.66
C GLY A 122 4.82 -1.82 8.16
N ALA A 123 4.61 -1.83 9.47
CA ALA A 123 3.27 -1.75 10.05
C ALA A 123 2.67 -0.34 9.94
N ALA A 124 3.45 0.70 10.17
CA ALA A 124 3.04 2.10 10.04
C ALA A 124 2.53 2.41 8.63
N THR A 125 3.26 1.98 7.59
CA THR A 125 2.85 2.21 6.20
C THR A 125 1.66 1.36 5.79
N GLY A 126 1.45 0.19 6.40
CA GLY A 126 0.22 -0.58 6.25
C GLY A 126 -1.01 0.26 6.65
N ILE A 127 -0.98 0.90 7.83
CA ILE A 127 -2.03 1.84 8.25
C ILE A 127 -2.13 3.02 7.26
N GLY A 128 -0.99 3.60 6.87
CA GLY A 128 -0.94 4.71 5.91
C GLY A 128 -1.63 4.41 4.58
N GLY A 129 -1.45 3.21 4.05
CA GLY A 129 -2.07 2.73 2.81
C GLY A 129 -3.59 2.66 2.90
N ILE A 130 -4.12 1.97 3.91
CA ILE A 130 -5.58 1.79 4.06
C ILE A 130 -6.32 3.07 4.41
N LEU A 131 -5.69 4.00 5.13
CA LEU A 131 -6.28 5.33 5.38
C LEU A 131 -6.44 6.13 4.08
N ARG A 132 -5.52 5.98 3.12
CA ARG A 132 -5.63 6.62 1.79
C ARG A 132 -6.80 6.05 1.00
N ASP A 133 -7.01 4.75 1.03
CA ASP A 133 -8.11 4.10 0.33
C ASP A 133 -9.48 4.54 0.88
N ILE A 134 -9.60 4.68 2.20
CA ILE A 134 -10.78 5.26 2.85
C ILE A 134 -10.98 6.73 2.40
N LEU A 135 -9.91 7.52 2.39
CA LEU A 135 -9.95 8.92 1.98
C LEU A 135 -10.32 9.08 0.50
N ALA A 136 -9.87 8.17 -0.38
CA ALA A 136 -10.21 8.17 -1.80
C ALA A 136 -11.72 8.06 -2.06
N MET A 137 -12.46 7.46 -1.12
CA MET A 137 -13.92 7.41 -1.15
C MET A 137 -14.61 8.68 -0.58
N ASN A 138 -13.84 9.71 -0.25
CA ASN A 138 -14.27 10.89 0.51
C ASN A 138 -14.87 10.51 1.88
N ALA A 139 -14.35 9.45 2.48
CA ALA A 139 -14.77 8.99 3.79
C ALA A 139 -13.78 9.45 4.86
N ARG A 140 -14.30 9.93 6.00
CA ARG A 140 -13.46 10.23 7.16
C ARG A 140 -13.10 8.92 7.86
N PRO A 141 -11.82 8.60 8.02
CA PRO A 141 -11.39 7.46 8.83
C PRO A 141 -11.85 7.66 10.28
N ILE A 142 -12.39 6.60 10.89
CA ILE A 142 -12.97 6.63 12.24
C ILE A 142 -12.45 5.52 13.16
N ALA A 143 -11.89 4.46 12.60
CA ALA A 143 -11.44 3.33 13.41
C ALA A 143 -10.40 2.50 12.67
N LEU A 144 -9.50 1.88 13.45
CA LEU A 144 -8.56 0.85 13.02
C LEU A 144 -8.84 -0.44 13.80
N LEU A 145 -8.65 -1.58 13.11
CA LEU A 145 -8.67 -2.91 13.70
C LEU A 145 -7.51 -3.70 13.07
N ASN A 146 -6.94 -4.63 13.84
CA ASN A 146 -5.77 -5.36 13.38
C ASN A 146 -5.90 -6.85 13.67
N SER A 147 -5.42 -7.71 12.78
CA SER A 147 -5.23 -9.13 13.04
C SER A 147 -3.74 -9.44 12.89
N LEU A 148 -3.09 -9.69 14.01
CA LEU A 148 -1.65 -9.84 14.11
C LEU A 148 -1.30 -11.25 14.54
N LYS A 149 -0.37 -11.91 13.84
CA LYS A 149 0.15 -13.22 14.21
C LYS A 149 1.67 -13.17 14.23
N PHE A 150 2.23 -13.75 15.28
CA PHE A 150 3.68 -13.78 15.51
C PHE A 150 4.12 -15.21 15.89
N GLY A 151 5.40 -15.48 15.72
CA GLY A 151 6.01 -16.68 16.22
C GLY A 151 6.08 -16.71 17.76
N ALA A 152 6.58 -17.82 18.30
CA ALA A 152 6.75 -18.00 19.73
C ALA A 152 7.67 -16.92 20.33
N LEU A 153 7.29 -16.40 21.50
CA LEU A 153 8.06 -15.38 22.23
C LEU A 153 9.04 -16.02 23.22
N GLU A 154 8.95 -17.31 23.44
CA GLU A 154 9.80 -18.07 24.36
C GLU A 154 10.48 -19.21 23.61
N VAL A 155 11.57 -19.68 24.18
CA VAL A 155 12.31 -20.82 23.63
C VAL A 155 11.48 -22.10 23.80
N SER A 156 11.35 -22.87 22.72
CA SER A 156 10.64 -24.15 22.68
C SER A 156 11.36 -25.11 21.73
N GLU A 157 10.84 -26.31 21.56
CA GLU A 157 11.39 -27.27 20.58
C GLU A 157 11.42 -26.72 19.15
N ASN A 158 10.46 -25.87 18.80
CA ASN A 158 10.32 -25.29 17.46
C ASN A 158 10.76 -23.80 17.39
N CYS A 159 11.27 -23.23 18.50
CA CYS A 159 11.69 -21.83 18.55
C CYS A 159 13.02 -21.67 19.28
N THR A 160 14.07 -21.36 18.55
CA THR A 160 15.39 -21.08 19.11
C THR A 160 15.39 -19.78 19.90
N LYS A 161 16.42 -19.56 20.73
CA LYS A 161 16.60 -18.31 21.48
C LYS A 161 16.67 -17.09 20.57
N GLU A 162 17.34 -17.21 19.44
CA GLU A 162 17.48 -16.16 18.43
C GLU A 162 16.13 -15.86 17.78
N ALA A 163 15.36 -16.89 17.41
CA ALA A 163 14.02 -16.74 16.85
C ALA A 163 13.07 -16.06 17.85
N ALA A 164 13.05 -16.49 19.12
CA ALA A 164 12.22 -15.87 20.15
C ALA A 164 12.57 -14.39 20.36
N ARG A 165 13.87 -14.06 20.38
CA ARG A 165 14.33 -12.66 20.43
C ARG A 165 13.87 -11.85 19.23
N ARG A 166 13.98 -12.41 18.02
CA ARG A 166 13.54 -11.75 16.80
C ARG A 166 12.02 -11.57 16.78
N ASN A 167 11.25 -12.57 17.18
CA ASN A 167 9.79 -12.49 17.27
C ASN A 167 9.34 -11.39 18.24
N LYS A 168 10.01 -11.23 19.39
CA LYS A 168 9.75 -10.10 20.32
C LYS A 168 10.03 -8.75 19.68
N TYR A 169 11.12 -8.63 18.94
CA TYR A 169 11.46 -7.40 18.21
C TYR A 169 10.39 -7.08 17.16
N LEU A 170 9.94 -8.10 16.40
CA LEU A 170 8.88 -7.94 15.39
C LEU A 170 7.57 -7.50 16.02
N LEU A 171 7.15 -8.16 17.11
CA LEU A 171 5.93 -7.79 17.83
C LEU A 171 5.97 -6.33 18.30
N ASN A 172 7.04 -5.94 19.02
CA ASN A 172 7.15 -4.60 19.55
C ASN A 172 7.12 -3.55 18.42
N GLY A 173 7.96 -3.71 17.41
CA GLY A 173 8.01 -2.75 16.30
C GLY A 173 6.69 -2.63 15.53
N VAL A 174 5.99 -3.74 15.29
CA VAL A 174 4.66 -3.72 14.65
C VAL A 174 3.65 -2.96 15.51
N VAL A 175 3.59 -3.26 16.81
CA VAL A 175 2.66 -2.60 17.73
C VAL A 175 2.97 -1.10 17.84
N ASP A 176 4.22 -0.73 17.97
CA ASP A 176 4.65 0.66 18.05
C ASP A 176 4.29 1.42 16.75
N GLY A 177 4.57 0.83 15.58
CA GLY A 177 4.25 1.45 14.29
C GLY A 177 2.75 1.68 14.07
N ILE A 178 1.92 0.70 14.44
CA ILE A 178 0.45 0.82 14.39
C ILE A 178 -0.04 1.90 15.37
N SER A 179 0.46 1.87 16.59
CA SER A 179 0.08 2.79 17.67
C SER A 179 0.40 4.23 17.31
N ASP A 180 1.65 4.49 16.93
CA ASP A 180 2.12 5.85 16.60
C ASP A 180 1.39 6.42 15.39
N TYR A 181 1.15 5.58 14.38
CA TYR A 181 0.41 6.03 13.21
C TYR A 181 -1.05 6.36 13.53
N GLY A 182 -1.73 5.50 14.28
CA GLY A 182 -3.11 5.72 14.73
C GLY A 182 -3.22 6.97 15.59
N ASN A 183 -2.36 7.11 16.59
CA ASN A 183 -2.32 8.27 17.50
C ASN A 183 -2.05 9.57 16.75
N SER A 184 -1.05 9.61 15.89
CA SER A 184 -0.69 10.83 15.14
C SER A 184 -1.77 11.26 14.14
N THR A 185 -2.46 10.30 13.51
CA THR A 185 -3.56 10.60 12.60
C THR A 185 -4.89 10.87 13.33
N GLY A 186 -4.97 10.57 14.62
CA GLY A 186 -6.19 10.70 15.42
C GLY A 186 -7.25 9.66 15.07
N VAL A 187 -6.84 8.49 14.57
CA VAL A 187 -7.74 7.38 14.24
C VAL A 187 -7.51 6.25 15.25
N PRO A 188 -8.46 5.98 16.17
CA PRO A 188 -8.27 5.04 17.26
C PRO A 188 -8.19 3.59 16.78
N ASN A 189 -7.32 2.80 17.41
CA ASN A 189 -7.34 1.35 17.35
C ASN A 189 -8.42 0.85 18.34
N ILE A 190 -9.52 0.30 17.83
CA ILE A 190 -10.68 -0.06 18.64
C ILE A 190 -10.79 -1.57 18.92
N GLY A 191 -9.94 -2.38 18.30
CA GLY A 191 -9.96 -3.82 18.50
C GLY A 191 -9.13 -4.58 17.49
N GLY A 192 -9.30 -5.89 17.51
CA GLY A 192 -8.58 -6.83 16.67
C GLY A 192 -8.22 -8.08 17.46
N GLU A 193 -7.22 -8.78 16.98
CA GLU A 193 -6.68 -9.98 17.62
C GLU A 193 -5.17 -10.05 17.51
N VAL A 194 -4.56 -10.69 18.49
CA VAL A 194 -3.15 -11.07 18.45
C VAL A 194 -3.06 -12.57 18.76
N GLY A 195 -2.29 -13.30 17.95
CA GLY A 195 -2.08 -14.73 18.15
C GLY A 195 -0.62 -15.12 17.95
N PHE A 196 -0.25 -16.24 18.56
CA PHE A 196 1.10 -16.79 18.48
C PHE A 196 1.06 -18.23 18.01
N ASN A 197 1.91 -18.57 17.05
CA ASN A 197 2.06 -19.93 16.55
C ASN A 197 3.44 -20.06 15.88
N ASP A 198 4.07 -21.20 16.02
CA ASP A 198 5.41 -21.48 15.49
C ASP A 198 5.51 -21.30 13.96
N CYS A 199 4.41 -21.48 13.23
CA CYS A 199 4.39 -21.24 11.79
C CYS A 199 4.66 -19.78 11.38
N PHE A 200 4.56 -18.84 12.34
CA PHE A 200 4.88 -17.41 12.13
C PHE A 200 6.28 -17.03 12.68
N ASN A 201 7.11 -18.00 13.02
CA ASN A 201 8.49 -17.71 13.44
C ASN A 201 9.22 -16.94 12.33
N LEU A 202 9.77 -15.75 12.70
CA LEU A 202 10.50 -14.84 11.81
C LEU A 202 9.68 -14.20 10.67
N SER A 203 8.44 -14.61 10.46
CA SER A 203 7.57 -14.12 9.39
C SER A 203 6.17 -13.78 9.93
N PRO A 204 5.97 -12.57 10.48
CA PRO A 204 4.71 -12.18 11.10
C PRO A 204 3.60 -12.03 10.06
N LEU A 205 2.36 -12.27 10.47
CA LEU A 205 1.19 -11.84 9.72
C LEU A 205 0.71 -10.51 10.30
N VAL A 206 0.69 -9.49 9.48
CA VAL A 206 0.29 -8.13 9.88
C VAL A 206 -0.85 -7.69 8.96
N ASN A 207 -2.07 -7.95 9.39
CA ASN A 207 -3.27 -7.48 8.71
C ASN A 207 -3.81 -6.25 9.44
N VAL A 208 -4.03 -5.19 8.69
CA VAL A 208 -4.58 -3.94 9.20
C VAL A 208 -5.87 -3.63 8.47
N LEU A 209 -6.85 -3.09 9.19
CA LEU A 209 -8.16 -2.69 8.67
C LEU A 209 -8.45 -1.26 9.10
N ALA A 210 -8.91 -0.44 8.17
CA ALA A 210 -9.50 0.86 8.49
C ALA A 210 -10.99 0.89 8.15
N ALA A 211 -11.76 1.54 9.00
CA ALA A 211 -13.13 1.91 8.74
C ALA A 211 -13.26 3.43 8.60
N GLY A 212 -14.14 3.87 7.70
CA GLY A 212 -14.44 5.29 7.52
C GLY A 212 -15.90 5.52 7.22
N ILE A 213 -16.38 6.74 7.41
CA ILE A 213 -17.76 7.13 7.20
C ILE A 213 -17.88 8.27 6.22
N CYS A 214 -18.84 8.18 5.31
CA CYS A 214 -19.19 9.23 4.36
C CYS A 214 -20.70 9.38 4.22
N LYS A 215 -21.20 10.60 4.00
CA LYS A 215 -22.57 10.80 3.54
C LYS A 215 -22.72 10.24 2.14
N LYS A 216 -23.79 9.47 1.87
CA LYS A 216 -24.03 8.83 0.56
C LYS A 216 -23.95 9.81 -0.62
N SER A 217 -24.41 11.05 -0.45
CA SER A 217 -24.38 12.11 -1.47
C SER A 217 -22.99 12.68 -1.74
N LYS A 218 -22.02 12.42 -0.88
CA LYS A 218 -20.67 12.97 -0.98
C LYS A 218 -19.61 11.94 -1.39
N VAL A 219 -19.99 10.70 -1.62
CA VAL A 219 -19.05 9.65 -2.04
C VAL A 219 -18.40 10.03 -3.36
N LYS A 220 -17.09 9.86 -3.42
CA LYS A 220 -16.30 9.99 -4.65
C LYS A 220 -15.89 8.61 -5.16
N THR A 221 -15.66 8.52 -6.45
CA THR A 221 -15.17 7.33 -7.14
C THR A 221 -13.96 7.71 -7.99
N SER A 222 -13.18 6.72 -8.40
CA SER A 222 -11.94 6.92 -9.18
C SER A 222 -12.15 7.35 -10.64
N ARG A 223 -13.33 7.84 -10.99
CA ARG A 223 -13.63 8.32 -12.36
C ARG A 223 -13.12 9.75 -12.56
N VAL A 224 -12.13 9.88 -13.43
CA VAL A 224 -11.60 11.18 -13.87
C VAL A 224 -12.41 11.64 -15.09
N LYS A 225 -12.73 12.93 -15.17
CA LYS A 225 -13.37 13.54 -16.34
C LYS A 225 -12.30 14.16 -17.24
N GLU A 226 -12.61 14.32 -18.52
CA GLU A 226 -11.79 15.13 -19.43
C GLU A 226 -11.61 16.53 -18.86
N ASP A 227 -10.49 17.15 -19.15
CA ASP A 227 -10.09 18.49 -18.66
C ASP A 227 -9.97 18.64 -17.14
N SER A 228 -9.81 17.51 -16.41
CA SER A 228 -9.54 17.57 -14.98
C SER A 228 -8.08 17.91 -14.70
N TYR A 229 -7.83 18.70 -13.66
CA TYR A 229 -6.48 18.93 -13.14
C TYR A 229 -6.02 17.75 -12.30
N ILE A 230 -4.74 17.38 -12.47
CA ILE A 230 -4.06 16.43 -11.58
C ILE A 230 -3.25 17.23 -10.59
N VAL A 231 -3.54 17.05 -9.31
CA VAL A 231 -2.86 17.74 -8.21
C VAL A 231 -2.05 16.73 -7.41
N LEU A 232 -0.74 16.94 -7.30
CA LEU A 232 0.13 16.17 -6.40
C LEU A 232 0.20 16.88 -5.06
N LEU A 233 -0.30 16.22 -4.02
CA LEU A 233 -0.34 16.71 -2.65
C LEU A 233 0.54 15.86 -1.74
N GLY A 234 1.50 16.46 -1.06
CA GLY A 234 2.40 15.75 -0.14
C GLY A 234 3.74 16.47 0.03
N THR A 235 4.68 15.78 0.65
CA THR A 235 6.06 16.23 0.80
C THR A 235 6.94 15.71 -0.32
N ARG A 236 8.19 16.19 -0.40
CA ARG A 236 9.20 15.61 -1.27
C ARG A 236 9.48 14.18 -0.82
N THR A 237 9.53 13.26 -1.77
CA THR A 237 9.83 11.85 -1.52
C THR A 237 11.31 11.55 -1.77
N GLY A 238 11.86 10.60 -1.01
CA GLY A 238 13.14 9.98 -1.27
C GLY A 238 13.02 8.77 -2.21
N ARG A 239 13.97 7.86 -2.09
CA ARG A 239 13.99 6.59 -2.83
C ARG A 239 13.47 5.41 -2.00
N ASP A 240 13.01 5.65 -0.77
CA ASP A 240 12.46 4.63 0.11
C ASP A 240 11.18 4.05 -0.47
N GLY A 241 11.06 2.73 -0.40
CA GLY A 241 9.90 2.02 -0.94
C GLY A 241 9.91 1.79 -2.45
N LEU A 242 11.02 2.06 -3.14
CA LEU A 242 11.17 1.68 -4.54
C LEU A 242 11.00 0.17 -4.69
N PHE A 243 10.22 -0.24 -5.70
CA PHE A 243 9.86 -1.64 -5.95
C PHE A 243 9.11 -2.35 -4.81
N GLY A 244 8.55 -1.62 -3.84
CA GLY A 244 7.84 -2.20 -2.70
C GLY A 244 6.73 -3.18 -3.07
N ALA A 245 5.96 -2.92 -4.14
CA ALA A 245 4.95 -3.84 -4.63
C ALA A 245 5.54 -5.16 -5.18
N ALA A 246 6.67 -5.10 -5.89
CA ALA A 246 7.38 -6.26 -6.37
C ALA A 246 8.04 -7.02 -5.20
N PHE A 247 8.60 -6.30 -4.23
CA PHE A 247 9.18 -6.84 -3.01
C PHE A 247 8.14 -7.65 -2.20
N ALA A 248 6.91 -7.15 -2.07
CA ALA A 248 5.84 -7.84 -1.35
C ALA A 248 5.45 -9.21 -1.96
N SER A 249 5.88 -9.50 -3.18
CA SER A 249 5.62 -10.76 -3.90
C SER A 249 6.85 -11.65 -4.07
N LYS A 250 8.01 -11.29 -3.49
CA LYS A 250 9.26 -12.09 -3.52
C LYS A 250 9.43 -12.91 -2.25
N GLU A 251 10.30 -13.92 -2.33
CA GLU A 251 10.84 -14.58 -1.13
C GLU A 251 11.76 -13.63 -0.37
N LEU A 252 11.73 -13.68 0.97
CA LEU A 252 12.57 -12.85 1.82
C LEU A 252 14.00 -13.37 1.83
N GLU A 253 14.95 -12.57 1.37
CA GLU A 253 16.38 -12.90 1.37
C GLU A 253 17.13 -12.30 2.57
N ASN A 254 16.49 -11.48 3.41
CA ASN A 254 17.05 -10.80 4.58
C ASN A 254 18.34 -10.00 4.28
N ASN A 255 18.44 -9.42 3.10
CA ASN A 255 19.55 -8.57 2.70
C ASN A 255 19.27 -7.08 2.97
N PHE A 256 20.31 -6.25 2.81
CA PHE A 256 20.20 -4.80 3.01
C PHE A 256 19.27 -4.13 1.98
N GLU A 257 19.16 -4.69 0.78
CA GLU A 257 18.32 -4.17 -0.31
C GLU A 257 16.83 -4.30 0.02
N ASP A 258 16.44 -5.34 0.78
CA ASP A 258 15.06 -5.51 1.23
C ASP A 258 14.59 -4.33 2.11
N ARG A 259 15.48 -3.73 2.91
CA ARG A 259 15.16 -2.57 3.74
C ARG A 259 14.85 -1.32 2.92
N LEU A 260 15.53 -1.12 1.80
CA LEU A 260 15.29 0.02 0.90
C LEU A 260 13.92 -0.07 0.21
N SER A 261 13.36 -1.27 0.11
CA SER A 261 12.02 -1.52 -0.44
C SER A 261 10.89 -1.19 0.53
N VAL A 262 11.20 -0.99 1.82
CA VAL A 262 10.20 -0.61 2.83
C VAL A 262 10.00 0.91 2.77
N GLN A 263 8.74 1.32 2.66
CA GLN A 263 8.37 2.74 2.67
C GLN A 263 8.51 3.32 4.08
N ILE A 264 8.83 4.62 4.15
CA ILE A 264 8.79 5.39 5.38
C ILE A 264 7.42 6.06 5.48
N GLY A 265 6.70 5.78 6.56
CA GLY A 265 5.40 6.37 6.85
C GLY A 265 5.54 7.66 7.66
N ASP A 266 4.99 8.78 7.15
CA ASP A 266 4.89 10.02 7.91
C ASP A 266 3.42 10.26 8.32
N PRO A 267 3.04 9.92 9.56
CA PRO A 267 1.67 10.06 10.02
C PRO A 267 1.24 11.52 10.23
N TYR A 268 2.17 12.44 10.51
CA TYR A 268 1.86 13.85 10.66
C TYR A 268 1.46 14.48 9.32
N VAL A 269 2.25 14.24 8.29
CA VAL A 269 1.90 14.68 6.93
C VAL A 269 0.61 14.03 6.47
N LYS A 270 0.42 12.74 6.78
CA LYS A 270 -0.83 12.04 6.48
C LYS A 270 -2.04 12.70 7.15
N LYS A 271 -1.95 13.09 8.42
CA LYS A 271 -3.00 13.80 9.12
C LYS A 271 -3.39 15.08 8.38
N ASN A 272 -2.41 15.90 8.02
CA ASN A 272 -2.65 17.15 7.30
C ASN A 272 -3.31 16.91 5.93
N ILE A 273 -2.87 15.87 5.20
CA ILE A 273 -3.48 15.50 3.91
C ILE A 273 -4.93 15.05 4.10
N ILE A 274 -5.24 14.26 5.14
CA ILE A 274 -6.61 13.82 5.44
C ILE A 274 -7.52 15.04 5.65
N GLU A 275 -7.14 15.96 6.53
CA GLU A 275 -7.97 17.11 6.84
C GLU A 275 -8.15 18.03 5.62
N ALA A 276 -7.05 18.38 4.94
CA ALA A 276 -7.10 19.22 3.75
C ALA A 276 -7.97 18.60 2.64
N THR A 277 -7.83 17.30 2.39
CA THR A 277 -8.61 16.62 1.35
C THR A 277 -10.10 16.59 1.68
N LEU A 278 -10.47 16.28 2.93
CA LEU A 278 -11.87 16.25 3.36
C LEU A 278 -12.52 17.64 3.38
N GLU A 279 -11.73 18.70 3.53
CA GLU A 279 -12.22 20.09 3.46
C GLU A 279 -12.45 20.53 2.00
N ILE A 280 -11.59 20.11 1.07
CA ILE A 280 -11.68 20.45 -0.36
C ILE A 280 -12.84 19.70 -1.04
N LEU A 281 -13.13 18.44 -0.68
CA LEU A 281 -14.11 17.56 -1.35
C LEU A 281 -15.52 17.71 -0.77
#